data_42e3211da555cb5bf767923a1bca6814
#
_entry.id   42e3211da555cb5bf767923a1bca6814
#
_cell.length_a   1.000
_cell.length_b   1.000
_cell.length_c   1.000
_cell.angle_alpha   90.00
_cell.angle_beta   90.00
_cell.angle_gamma   90.00
#
_symmetry.space_group_name_H-M   'P 1'
#
loop_
_entity.id
_entity.type
_entity.pdbx_description
1 polymer ?
#
loop_
_entity_poly.entity_id
_entity_poly.type
_entity_poly.pdbx_seq_one_letter_code
_entity_poly.pdbx_strand_id
1 'polypeptide(L)'
;MQDRIENTILSNLFYKEEYARKALPFIKDEYFTNRIEQVIFTTIFNFITKYNNVPTKDAILIEINSRKDINDTEHTQLKDYINTITDQETDEQWLLDTTEKWCKDRAVHNAVLSGIKILDGKDKKQTPEAIPGILSDALAVSFDNHIGHD
;
A
#
# COMPACT_ATOMS: atom_id res chain seq x y z
N MET A 1 -0.69 -21.97 -4.08
CA MET A 1 -0.84 -20.75 -3.74
C MET A 1 0.41 -19.98 -3.81
N GLN A 2 0.48 -18.89 -4.30
CA GLN A 2 1.69 -18.22 -4.40
C GLN A 2 1.85 -17.20 -3.38
N ASP A 3 3.07 -16.99 -2.97
CA ASP A 3 3.37 -15.95 -2.02
C ASP A 3 3.44 -14.64 -2.75
N ARG A 4 2.57 -13.76 -2.40
CA ARG A 4 2.52 -12.45 -3.01
C ARG A 4 3.18 -11.45 -2.09
N ILE A 5 3.95 -10.53 -2.71
CA ILE A 5 4.61 -9.50 -1.93
C ILE A 5 3.59 -8.64 -1.17
N GLU A 6 2.42 -8.43 -1.74
CA GLU A 6 1.38 -7.63 -1.07
C GLU A 6 0.98 -8.25 0.27
N ASN A 7 0.84 -9.56 0.30
CA ASN A 7 0.51 -10.24 1.57
C ASN A 7 1.64 -10.10 2.57
N THR A 8 2.88 -10.22 2.12
CA THR A 8 4.04 -10.06 2.99
C THR A 8 4.10 -8.66 3.57
N ILE A 9 3.85 -7.65 2.74
CA ILE A 9 3.84 -6.26 3.20
C ILE A 9 2.78 -6.06 4.27
N LEU A 10 1.54 -6.46 3.97
CA LEU A 10 0.44 -6.27 4.92
C LEU A 10 0.68 -7.02 6.22
N SER A 11 1.18 -8.26 6.14
CA SER A 11 1.45 -9.04 7.33
C SER A 11 2.48 -8.37 8.23
N ASN A 12 3.53 -7.83 7.64
CA ASN A 12 4.59 -7.21 8.42
C ASN A 12 4.18 -5.86 9.00
N LEU A 13 3.19 -5.20 8.42
CA LEU A 13 2.65 -3.98 9.01
C LEU A 13 1.94 -4.25 10.33
N PHE A 14 1.50 -5.49 10.58
CA PHE A 14 0.91 -5.85 11.85
C PHE A 14 1.95 -6.14 12.93
N TYR A 15 3.11 -6.70 12.54
CA TYR A 15 4.01 -7.28 13.51
C TYR A 15 5.36 -6.58 13.66
N LYS A 16 5.73 -5.74 12.72
CA LYS A 16 7.05 -5.11 12.71
C LYS A 16 6.92 -3.60 12.80
N GLU A 17 7.00 -3.09 14.01
CA GLU A 17 6.79 -1.66 14.22
C GLU A 17 7.79 -0.79 13.47
N GLU A 18 9.07 -1.19 13.51
CA GLU A 18 10.10 -0.41 12.83
C GLU A 18 9.90 -0.39 11.32
N TYR A 19 9.55 -1.55 10.76
CA TYR A 19 9.25 -1.64 9.34
C TYR A 19 8.07 -0.73 8.99
N ALA A 20 7.00 -0.79 9.81
CA ALA A 20 5.83 0.03 9.55
C ALA A 20 6.18 1.51 9.56
N ARG A 21 6.99 1.95 10.52
CA ARG A 21 7.38 3.35 10.60
C ARG A 21 8.14 3.81 9.37
N LYS A 22 9.03 2.94 8.86
CA LYS A 22 9.87 3.31 7.72
C LYS A 22 9.15 3.21 6.39
N ALA A 23 8.29 2.23 6.24
CA ALA A 23 7.67 1.95 4.95
C ALA A 23 6.33 2.65 4.75
N LEU A 24 5.52 2.78 5.81
CA LEU A 24 4.16 3.26 5.67
C LEU A 24 4.04 4.60 4.94
N PRO A 25 4.91 5.59 5.17
CA PRO A 25 4.77 6.88 4.49
C PRO A 25 4.91 6.79 2.97
N PHE A 26 5.50 5.71 2.47
CA PHE A 26 5.76 5.57 1.03
C PHE A 26 4.79 4.63 0.34
N ILE A 27 3.94 3.94 1.07
CA ILE A 27 2.98 3.01 0.49
C ILE A 27 1.65 3.75 0.31
N LYS A 28 1.05 3.57 -0.86
CA LYS A 28 -0.25 4.16 -1.15
C LYS A 28 -1.26 3.06 -1.43
N ASP A 29 -2.52 3.29 -1.08
CA ASP A 29 -3.57 2.30 -1.31
C ASP A 29 -3.69 1.96 -2.80
N GLU A 30 -3.44 2.93 -3.67
CA GLU A 30 -3.54 2.72 -5.11
C GLU A 30 -2.49 1.74 -5.64
N TYR A 31 -1.45 1.43 -4.86
CA TYR A 31 -0.46 0.45 -5.27
C TYR A 31 -1.01 -0.98 -5.22
N PHE A 32 -2.03 -1.21 -4.40
CA PHE A 32 -2.68 -2.51 -4.32
C PHE A 32 -3.75 -2.59 -5.40
N THR A 33 -3.76 -3.68 -6.16
CA THR A 33 -4.76 -3.84 -7.24
C THR A 33 -6.04 -4.51 -6.75
N ASN A 34 -5.98 -5.11 -5.57
CA ASN A 34 -7.08 -5.88 -5.01
C ASN A 34 -7.79 -5.02 -3.97
N ARG A 35 -9.11 -4.90 -4.09
CA ARG A 35 -9.88 -4.05 -3.17
C ARG A 35 -9.75 -4.52 -1.73
N ILE A 36 -9.72 -5.83 -1.50
CA ILE A 36 -9.62 -6.36 -0.13
C ILE A 36 -8.31 -5.88 0.50
N GLU A 37 -7.22 -5.95 -0.25
CA GLU A 37 -5.93 -5.50 0.25
C GLU A 37 -5.89 -3.99 0.45
N GLN A 38 -6.55 -3.24 -0.46
CA GLN A 38 -6.64 -1.79 -0.30
C GLN A 38 -7.37 -1.41 0.99
N VAL A 39 -8.47 -2.09 1.28
CA VAL A 39 -9.24 -1.81 2.49
C VAL A 39 -8.39 -2.13 3.73
N ILE A 40 -7.70 -3.26 3.73
CA ILE A 40 -6.85 -3.62 4.85
C ILE A 40 -5.76 -2.58 5.04
N PHE A 41 -5.10 -2.20 3.96
CA PHE A 41 -4.02 -1.21 4.04
C PHE A 41 -4.53 0.12 4.58
N THR A 42 -5.65 0.64 4.03
CA THR A 42 -6.14 1.94 4.48
C THR A 42 -6.57 1.90 5.94
N THR A 43 -7.12 0.77 6.38
CA THR A 43 -7.52 0.62 7.78
C THR A 43 -6.29 0.61 8.68
N ILE A 44 -5.24 -0.11 8.29
CA ILE A 44 -3.98 -0.13 9.04
C ILE A 44 -3.36 1.27 9.05
N PHE A 45 -3.30 1.92 7.90
CA PHE A 45 -2.71 3.25 7.77
C PHE A 45 -3.42 4.25 8.70
N ASN A 46 -4.74 4.24 8.67
CA ASN A 46 -5.50 5.16 9.51
C ASN A 46 -5.29 4.86 11.00
N PHE A 47 -5.20 3.59 11.36
CA PHE A 47 -4.97 3.20 12.74
C PHE A 47 -3.60 3.70 13.22
N ILE A 48 -2.56 3.43 12.44
CA ILE A 48 -1.20 3.82 12.84
C ILE A 48 -1.09 5.35 12.89
N THR A 49 -1.68 6.04 11.92
CA THR A 49 -1.66 7.49 11.89
C THR A 49 -2.33 8.08 13.12
N LYS A 50 -3.44 7.50 13.53
CA LYS A 50 -4.22 8.03 14.65
C LYS A 50 -3.62 7.68 16.00
N TYR A 51 -3.14 6.44 16.16
CA TYR A 51 -2.71 5.95 17.47
C TYR A 51 -1.21 5.77 17.62
N ASN A 52 -0.47 5.92 16.54
CA ASN A 52 1.01 5.82 16.54
C ASN A 52 1.51 4.46 17.07
N ASN A 53 0.74 3.42 16.82
CA ASN A 53 1.08 2.05 17.18
C ASN A 53 0.58 1.11 16.11
N VAL A 54 1.26 -0.03 15.94
CA VAL A 54 0.76 -1.04 15.04
C VAL A 54 -0.49 -1.68 15.64
N PRO A 55 -1.47 -2.00 14.81
CA PRO A 55 -2.73 -2.58 15.31
C PRO A 55 -2.61 -4.09 15.51
N THR A 56 -3.53 -4.63 16.26
CA THR A 56 -3.73 -6.08 16.30
C THR A 56 -4.73 -6.45 15.19
N LYS A 57 -4.78 -7.73 14.88
CA LYS A 57 -5.76 -8.20 13.89
C LYS A 57 -7.18 -7.94 14.37
N ASP A 58 -7.43 -8.14 15.66
CA ASP A 58 -8.76 -7.88 16.21
C ASP A 58 -9.14 -6.42 16.09
N ALA A 59 -8.19 -5.52 16.33
CA ALA A 59 -8.47 -4.09 16.21
C ALA A 59 -8.86 -3.74 14.77
N ILE A 60 -8.15 -4.28 13.80
CA ILE A 60 -8.45 -4.01 12.41
C ILE A 60 -9.82 -4.59 12.02
N LEU A 61 -10.14 -5.78 12.49
CA LEU A 61 -11.47 -6.36 12.22
C LEU A 61 -12.59 -5.49 12.79
N ILE A 62 -12.38 -4.94 13.97
CA ILE A 62 -13.37 -4.06 14.58
C ILE A 62 -13.53 -2.78 13.77
N GLU A 63 -12.40 -2.19 13.33
CA GLU A 63 -12.45 -0.98 12.51
C GLU A 63 -13.16 -1.24 11.19
N ILE A 64 -12.89 -2.39 10.56
CA ILE A 64 -13.55 -2.75 9.32
C ILE A 64 -15.05 -2.92 9.53
N ASN A 65 -15.46 -3.53 10.65
CA ASN A 65 -16.87 -3.74 10.93
C ASN A 65 -17.63 -2.43 11.08
N SER A 66 -16.95 -1.34 11.43
CA SER A 66 -17.63 -0.06 11.59
C SER A 66 -17.72 0.71 10.28
N ARG A 67 -17.10 0.23 9.21
CA ARG A 67 -17.15 0.90 7.91
C ARG A 67 -18.48 0.60 7.22
N LYS A 68 -19.03 1.63 6.57
CA LYS A 68 -20.31 1.50 5.90
C LYS A 68 -20.18 1.23 4.41
N ASP A 69 -18.97 1.33 3.89
CA ASP A 69 -18.72 1.14 2.46
C ASP A 69 -18.37 -0.30 2.10
N ILE A 70 -18.60 -1.24 3.03
CA ILE A 70 -18.22 -2.64 2.87
C ILE A 70 -19.47 -3.51 2.95
N ASN A 71 -19.70 -4.33 1.92
CA ASN A 71 -20.84 -5.23 1.93
C ASN A 71 -20.49 -6.55 2.62
N ASP A 72 -21.50 -7.41 2.78
CA ASP A 72 -21.33 -8.65 3.54
C ASP A 72 -20.32 -9.59 2.92
N THR A 73 -20.30 -9.68 1.58
CA THR A 73 -19.34 -10.52 0.90
C THR A 73 -17.92 -10.03 1.17
N GLU A 74 -17.72 -8.71 1.10
CA GLU A 74 -16.42 -8.14 1.37
C GLU A 74 -16.01 -8.34 2.82
N HIS A 75 -16.95 -8.24 3.76
CA HIS A 75 -16.65 -8.52 5.17
C HIS A 75 -16.10 -9.92 5.36
N THR A 76 -16.72 -10.90 4.71
CA THR A 76 -16.27 -12.28 4.79
C THR A 76 -14.87 -12.43 4.21
N GLN A 77 -14.64 -11.83 3.05
CA GLN A 77 -13.33 -11.89 2.39
C GLN A 77 -12.25 -11.22 3.22
N LEU A 78 -12.57 -10.08 3.83
CA LEU A 78 -11.62 -9.36 4.67
C LEU A 78 -11.26 -10.18 5.91
N LYS A 79 -12.26 -10.76 6.55
CA LYS A 79 -12.02 -11.58 7.73
C LYS A 79 -11.16 -12.80 7.38
N ASP A 80 -11.48 -13.46 6.27
CA ASP A 80 -10.71 -14.62 5.85
C ASP A 80 -9.26 -14.23 5.55
N TYR A 81 -9.06 -13.11 4.86
CA TYR A 81 -7.72 -12.65 4.52
C TYR A 81 -6.93 -12.36 5.81
N ILE A 82 -7.52 -11.60 6.73
CA ILE A 82 -6.83 -11.23 7.96
C ILE A 82 -6.49 -12.46 8.80
N ASN A 83 -7.36 -13.46 8.78
CA ASN A 83 -7.09 -14.69 9.52
C ASN A 83 -5.91 -15.48 8.98
N THR A 84 -5.51 -15.25 7.71
CA THR A 84 -4.32 -15.90 7.16
C THR A 84 -3.03 -15.20 7.53
N ILE A 85 -3.11 -14.00 8.08
CA ILE A 85 -1.92 -13.22 8.39
C ILE A 85 -1.28 -13.76 9.66
N THR A 86 0.02 -14.00 9.59
CA THR A 86 0.79 -14.50 10.72
C THR A 86 2.11 -13.76 10.79
N ASP A 87 2.73 -13.77 11.97
CA ASP A 87 4.05 -13.19 12.14
C ASP A 87 5.07 -14.10 11.47
N GLN A 88 5.77 -13.55 10.50
CA GLN A 88 6.80 -14.28 9.79
C GLN A 88 8.13 -13.64 10.08
N GLU A 89 9.13 -14.47 10.37
CA GLU A 89 10.46 -13.93 10.56
C GLU A 89 11.05 -13.60 9.22
N THR A 90 11.22 -12.32 8.96
CA THR A 90 11.71 -11.84 7.69
C THR A 90 12.79 -10.80 7.97
N ASP A 91 13.90 -10.89 7.24
CA ASP A 91 14.96 -9.90 7.38
C ASP A 91 14.43 -8.50 7.10
N GLU A 92 14.66 -7.59 8.02
CA GLU A 92 14.09 -6.25 7.90
C GLU A 92 14.66 -5.50 6.69
N GLN A 93 15.96 -5.59 6.45
CA GLN A 93 16.54 -4.87 5.33
C GLN A 93 16.04 -5.42 4.00
N TRP A 94 15.94 -6.74 3.88
CA TRP A 94 15.36 -7.34 2.67
C TRP A 94 13.94 -6.86 2.47
N LEU A 95 13.17 -6.81 3.56
CA LEU A 95 11.78 -6.41 3.49
C LEU A 95 11.65 -4.95 3.05
N LEU A 96 12.49 -4.08 3.59
CA LEU A 96 12.47 -2.66 3.19
C LEU A 96 12.87 -2.50 1.73
N ASP A 97 13.92 -3.19 1.31
CA ASP A 97 14.38 -3.11 -0.08
C ASP A 97 13.32 -3.62 -1.05
N THR A 98 12.70 -4.73 -0.69
CA THR A 98 11.69 -5.34 -1.56
C THR A 98 10.43 -4.48 -1.61
N THR A 99 10.04 -3.91 -0.47
CA THR A 99 8.89 -3.01 -0.42
C THR A 99 9.14 -1.76 -1.25
N GLU A 100 10.33 -1.19 -1.14
CA GLU A 100 10.67 0.00 -1.92
C GLU A 100 10.59 -0.29 -3.42
N LYS A 101 11.14 -1.42 -3.84
CA LYS A 101 11.07 -1.81 -5.25
C LYS A 101 9.63 -1.99 -5.69
N TRP A 102 8.82 -2.64 -4.86
CA TRP A 102 7.40 -2.82 -5.17
C TRP A 102 6.69 -1.48 -5.30
N CYS A 103 6.94 -0.56 -4.38
CA CYS A 103 6.32 0.77 -4.44
C CYS A 103 6.70 1.49 -5.73
N LYS A 104 7.97 1.46 -6.10
CA LYS A 104 8.42 2.10 -7.32
C LYS A 104 7.78 1.45 -8.55
N ASP A 105 7.76 0.12 -8.60
CA ASP A 105 7.18 -0.58 -9.74
C ASP A 105 5.69 -0.26 -9.87
N ARG A 106 4.97 -0.21 -8.76
CA ARG A 106 3.54 0.12 -8.79
C ARG A 106 3.31 1.58 -9.16
N ALA A 107 4.15 2.47 -8.65
CA ALA A 107 4.03 3.89 -8.98
C ALA A 107 4.23 4.11 -10.48
N VAL A 108 5.24 3.47 -11.05
CA VAL A 108 5.51 3.60 -12.50
C VAL A 108 4.36 2.99 -13.30
N HIS A 109 3.88 1.81 -12.90
CA HIS A 109 2.76 1.18 -13.58
C HIS A 109 1.54 2.11 -13.60
N ASN A 110 1.21 2.67 -12.45
CA ASN A 110 0.05 3.55 -12.34
C ASN A 110 0.26 4.84 -13.15
N ALA A 111 1.49 5.35 -13.18
CA ALA A 111 1.80 6.54 -13.98
C ALA A 111 1.60 6.29 -15.47
N VAL A 112 2.03 5.11 -15.94
CA VAL A 112 1.85 4.74 -17.35
C VAL A 112 0.37 4.64 -17.67
N LEU A 113 -0.42 4.00 -16.80
CA LEU A 113 -1.85 3.90 -17.00
C LEU A 113 -2.51 5.27 -17.01
N SER A 114 -2.08 6.16 -16.12
CA SER A 114 -2.59 7.54 -16.10
C SER A 114 -2.27 8.26 -17.40
N GLY A 115 -1.05 8.10 -17.90
CA GLY A 115 -0.67 8.70 -19.17
C GLY A 115 -1.52 8.21 -20.33
N ILE A 116 -1.83 6.91 -20.35
CA ILE A 116 -2.69 6.35 -21.37
C ILE A 116 -4.09 6.96 -21.31
N LYS A 117 -4.64 7.10 -20.12
CA LYS A 117 -5.95 7.71 -19.94
C LYS A 117 -5.97 9.16 -20.44
N ILE A 118 -4.90 9.90 -20.18
CA ILE A 118 -4.79 11.27 -20.66
C ILE A 118 -4.77 11.30 -22.18
N LEU A 119 -3.96 10.45 -22.79
CA LEU A 119 -3.84 10.40 -24.26
C LEU A 119 -5.15 9.95 -24.91
N ASP A 120 -5.90 9.06 -24.26
CA ASP A 120 -7.16 8.57 -24.79
C ASP A 120 -8.31 9.55 -24.55
N GLY A 121 -8.05 10.65 -23.87
CA GLY A 121 -9.08 11.63 -23.58
C GLY A 121 -10.03 11.22 -22.46
N LYS A 122 -9.70 10.18 -21.71
CA LYS A 122 -10.56 9.74 -20.63
C LYS A 122 -10.38 10.56 -19.37
N ASP A 123 -9.21 11.16 -19.19
CA ASP A 123 -8.98 12.08 -18.08
C ASP A 123 -9.05 13.48 -18.65
N LYS A 124 -10.13 14.17 -18.35
CA LYS A 124 -10.39 15.50 -18.92
C LYS A 124 -9.79 16.63 -18.10
N LYS A 125 -9.22 16.31 -16.95
CA LYS A 125 -8.62 17.32 -16.09
C LYS A 125 -7.18 17.60 -16.43
N GLN A 126 -6.53 16.71 -17.17
CA GLN A 126 -5.12 16.84 -17.47
C GLN A 126 -4.87 16.75 -18.95
N THR A 127 -3.80 17.39 -19.40
CA THR A 127 -3.39 17.39 -20.80
C THR A 127 -2.12 16.59 -20.94
N PRO A 128 -1.74 16.22 -22.18
CA PRO A 128 -0.51 15.45 -22.38
C PRO A 128 0.74 16.09 -21.80
N GLU A 129 0.75 17.40 -21.63
CA GLU A 129 1.88 18.08 -21.04
C GLU A 129 2.16 17.66 -19.60
N ALA A 130 1.14 17.09 -18.92
CA ALA A 130 1.32 16.63 -17.54
C ALA A 130 2.05 15.29 -17.45
N ILE A 131 2.10 14.53 -18.55
CA ILE A 131 2.62 13.17 -18.53
C ILE A 131 4.09 13.09 -18.08
N PRO A 132 5.01 13.93 -18.60
CA PRO A 132 6.39 13.82 -18.14
C PRO A 132 6.55 14.00 -16.64
N GLY A 133 5.79 14.93 -16.04
CA GLY A 133 5.85 15.14 -14.60
C GLY A 133 5.32 13.95 -13.82
N ILE A 134 4.23 13.36 -14.31
CA ILE A 134 3.65 12.17 -13.68
C ILE A 134 4.64 11.02 -13.67
N LEU A 135 5.31 10.78 -14.81
CA LEU A 135 6.30 9.73 -14.90
C LEU A 135 7.54 10.04 -14.07
N SER A 136 7.97 11.28 -14.08
CA SER A 136 9.12 11.70 -13.29
C SER A 136 8.89 11.50 -11.81
N ASP A 137 7.71 11.88 -11.32
CA ASP A 137 7.34 11.70 -9.92
C ASP A 137 7.36 10.22 -9.54
N ALA A 138 6.85 9.35 -10.43
CA ALA A 138 6.81 7.92 -10.17
C ALA A 138 8.21 7.33 -10.09
N LEU A 139 9.09 7.77 -10.98
CA LEU A 139 10.47 7.28 -11.00
C LEU A 139 11.26 7.75 -9.80
N ALA A 140 10.83 8.82 -9.15
CA ALA A 140 11.52 9.37 -7.99
C ALA A 140 11.15 8.68 -6.68
N VAL A 141 10.22 7.73 -6.69
CA VAL A 141 9.82 7.04 -5.46
C VAL A 141 11.02 6.30 -4.90
N SER A 142 11.39 6.65 -3.67
CA SER A 142 12.54 6.07 -3.01
C SER A 142 12.45 6.34 -1.51
N PHE A 143 12.79 5.33 -0.71
CA PHE A 143 12.77 5.48 0.74
C PHE A 143 13.95 6.30 1.24
N ASP A 144 14.95 6.49 0.40
CA ASP A 144 16.16 7.21 0.78
C ASP A 144 16.23 8.63 0.23
N ASN A 145 15.19 9.08 -0.46
CA ASN A 145 15.29 10.36 -1.13
C ASN A 145 15.49 11.53 -0.18
N HIS A 146 15.11 11.37 1.05
CA HIS A 146 15.24 12.44 2.03
C HIS A 146 16.67 12.60 2.53
N ILE A 147 17.50 11.61 2.39
CA ILE A 147 18.79 11.62 2.97
C ILE A 147 19.68 12.54 2.26
N GLY A 148 19.50 12.64 1.13
CA GLY A 148 20.33 13.53 0.46
C GLY A 148 21.71 13.45 0.93
N HIS A 149 21.96 12.98 1.43
CA HIS A 149 22.66 12.81 1.99
C HIS A 149 23.61 12.88 2.33
N ASP A 150 23.56 12.96 2.47
CA ASP A 150 24.26 13.04 2.92
C ASP A 150 24.87 12.89 2.93
#